data_7ae87c2ff2cd80876f80157864e2acd6
#
_entry.id   7ae87c2ff2cd80876f80157864e2acd6
#
_cell.length_a   1.000
_cell.length_b   1.000
_cell.length_c   1.000
_cell.angle_alpha   90.00
_cell.angle_beta   90.00
_cell.angle_gamma   90.00
#
_symmetry.space_group_name_H-M   'P 1'
#
loop_
_entity.id
_entity.type
_entity.pdbx_description
1 polymer ?
#
loop_
_entity_poly.entity_id
_entity_poly.type
_entity_poly.pdbx_seq_one_letter_code
_entity_poly.pdbx_strand_id
1 'polypeptide(L)'
;MGRSVYRHYSHRKLDQYTHINAHTLPHDHGSTNVVVSAYVQVPEDSGNLMFEQLLRTNWTHYSRIPENTIHDYWKEVHVKTNDVLLFPGWMTHKTQASKSTGDRITFTINTDGRDRNYIPL
;
A
#
# COMPACT_ATOMS: atom_id res chain seq x y z
N MET A 1 4.25 4.83 20.02
CA MET A 1 4.11 4.38 18.62
C MET A 1 3.15 5.32 17.89
N GLY A 2 3.63 6.03 16.90
CA GLY A 2 2.79 6.88 16.06
C GLY A 2 1.84 6.04 15.20
N ARG A 3 0.54 6.27 15.28
CA ARG A 3 -0.47 5.66 14.41
C ARG A 3 -0.78 6.59 13.25
N SER A 4 -0.94 6.03 12.06
CA SER A 4 -1.55 6.77 10.94
C SER A 4 -2.97 7.19 11.31
N VAL A 5 -3.29 8.44 11.04
CA VAL A 5 -4.66 8.94 11.23
C VAL A 5 -5.40 8.78 9.92
N TYR A 6 -6.46 7.99 9.95
CA TYR A 6 -7.37 7.84 8.83
C TYR A 6 -8.61 8.69 9.07
N ARG A 7 -8.97 9.52 8.10
CA ARG A 7 -10.28 10.17 8.07
C ARG A 7 -11.13 9.50 7.00
N HIS A 8 -12.22 8.87 7.43
CA HIS A 8 -13.21 8.28 6.54
C HIS A 8 -14.19 9.35 6.07
N TYR A 9 -14.28 9.54 4.77
CA TYR A 9 -15.38 10.24 4.13
C TYR A 9 -16.32 9.23 3.47
N SER A 10 -17.63 9.49 3.47
CA SER A 10 -18.71 8.55 3.18
C SER A 10 -18.76 7.96 1.76
N HIS A 11 -17.75 8.14 0.94
CA HIS A 11 -17.67 7.63 -0.43
C HIS A 11 -16.33 6.94 -0.73
N ARG A 12 -15.83 6.07 0.17
CA ARG A 12 -14.67 5.22 -0.08
C ARG A 12 -13.36 5.98 -0.42
N LYS A 13 -13.24 7.21 0.03
CA LYS A 13 -12.02 8.00 -0.04
C LYS A 13 -11.36 7.99 1.32
N LEU A 14 -10.06 7.77 1.33
CA LEU A 14 -9.26 7.71 2.55
C LEU A 14 -8.10 8.71 2.44
N ASP A 15 -8.14 9.77 3.25
CA ASP A 15 -7.01 10.67 3.40
C ASP A 15 -6.09 10.14 4.50
N GLN A 16 -4.84 9.92 4.18
CA GLN A 16 -3.84 9.45 5.12
C GLN A 16 -2.78 10.51 5.35
N TYR A 17 -2.61 10.88 6.61
CA TYR A 17 -1.51 11.72 7.08
C TYR A 17 -0.53 10.85 7.86
N THR A 18 0.73 10.83 7.44
CA THR A 18 1.77 10.04 8.08
C THR A 18 2.79 10.97 8.71
N HIS A 19 2.78 11.03 10.03
CA HIS A 19 3.72 11.80 10.83
C HIS A 19 5.00 11.00 11.10
N ILE A 20 5.99 11.65 11.73
CA ILE A 20 7.23 10.99 12.15
C ILE A 20 6.93 9.73 12.99
N ASN A 21 7.64 8.64 12.68
CA ASN A 21 7.47 7.29 13.25
C ASN A 21 6.14 6.60 12.93
N ALA A 22 5.22 7.24 12.22
CA ALA A 22 3.99 6.59 11.79
C ALA A 22 4.23 5.68 10.60
N HIS A 23 3.50 4.58 10.54
CA HIS A 23 3.50 3.60 9.46
C HIS A 23 2.15 2.90 9.39
N THR A 24 1.89 2.21 8.29
CA THR A 24 0.75 1.29 8.20
C THR A 24 1.23 -0.14 8.40
N LEU A 25 0.40 -0.93 9.09
CA LEU A 25 0.61 -2.37 9.19
C LEU A 25 0.28 -3.05 7.85
N PRO A 26 0.80 -4.28 7.62
CA PRO A 26 0.40 -5.07 6.46
C PRO A 26 -1.12 -5.23 6.40
N HIS A 27 -1.70 -4.89 5.26
CA HIS A 27 -3.14 -4.99 5.01
C HIS A 27 -3.44 -5.06 3.52
N ASP A 28 -4.64 -5.48 3.18
CA ASP A 28 -5.23 -5.39 1.85
C ASP A 28 -6.56 -4.59 1.89
N HIS A 29 -7.18 -4.41 0.75
CA HIS A 29 -8.45 -3.68 0.64
C HIS A 29 -9.64 -4.60 0.35
N GLY A 30 -9.54 -5.88 0.69
CA GLY A 30 -10.63 -6.84 0.64
C GLY A 30 -11.27 -6.94 -0.75
N SER A 31 -12.56 -6.62 -0.84
CA SER A 31 -13.35 -6.71 -2.08
C SER A 31 -13.12 -5.57 -3.07
N THR A 32 -12.24 -4.63 -2.79
CA THR A 32 -11.88 -3.55 -3.71
C THR A 32 -11.15 -4.12 -4.92
N ASN A 33 -11.58 -3.75 -6.13
CA ASN A 33 -10.94 -4.24 -7.35
C ASN A 33 -9.60 -3.54 -7.61
N VAL A 34 -9.61 -2.22 -7.62
CA VAL A 34 -8.41 -1.41 -7.83
C VAL A 34 -8.34 -0.33 -6.77
N VAL A 35 -7.17 -0.21 -6.18
CA VAL A 35 -6.80 0.90 -5.30
C VAL A 35 -6.05 1.94 -6.12
N VAL A 36 -6.43 3.19 -5.98
CA VAL A 36 -5.73 4.35 -6.54
C VAL A 36 -5.18 5.15 -5.39
N SER A 37 -3.86 5.27 -5.30
CA SER A 37 -3.19 6.07 -4.28
C SER A 37 -2.45 7.24 -4.92
N ALA A 38 -2.90 8.45 -4.63
CA ALA A 38 -2.27 9.69 -5.09
C ALA A 38 -1.42 10.28 -3.95
N TYR A 39 -0.15 10.49 -4.22
CA TYR A 39 0.82 11.04 -3.28
C TYR A 39 0.89 12.56 -3.42
N VAL A 40 0.11 13.26 -2.59
CA VAL A 40 0.00 14.73 -2.63
C VAL A 40 1.26 15.40 -2.09
N GLN A 41 1.82 14.84 -1.05
CA GLN A 41 3.06 15.33 -0.43
C GLN A 41 3.88 14.16 0.11
N VAL A 42 5.10 14.07 -0.34
CA VAL A 42 6.06 13.02 0.08
C VAL A 42 7.38 13.72 0.46
N PRO A 43 7.55 14.08 1.73
CA PRO A 43 8.83 14.61 2.21
C PRO A 43 9.94 13.56 2.08
N GLU A 44 11.17 14.03 2.02
CA GLU A 44 12.34 13.15 2.12
C GLU A 44 12.26 12.31 3.41
N ASP A 45 12.70 11.06 3.35
CA ASP A 45 12.68 10.10 4.46
C ASP A 45 11.30 9.81 5.06
N SER A 46 10.21 10.10 4.37
CA SER A 46 8.85 9.82 4.84
C SER A 46 8.42 8.35 4.73
N GLY A 47 9.32 7.46 4.35
CA GLY A 47 9.08 6.02 4.17
C GLY A 47 8.45 5.69 2.82
N ASN A 48 8.74 4.49 2.34
CA ASN A 48 8.25 3.99 1.06
C ASN A 48 7.07 3.03 1.21
N LEU A 49 6.34 2.81 0.12
CA LEU A 49 5.34 1.77 0.02
C LEU A 49 6.01 0.43 -0.20
N MET A 50 5.52 -0.62 0.45
CA MET A 50 6.05 -1.96 0.34
C MET A 50 4.93 -2.94 0.01
N PHE A 51 5.11 -3.71 -1.06
CA PHE A 51 4.19 -4.77 -1.45
C PHE A 51 4.73 -6.14 -1.06
N GLU A 52 3.83 -7.00 -0.58
CA GLU A 52 4.15 -8.39 -0.32
C GLU A 52 4.38 -9.14 -1.64
N GLN A 53 5.46 -9.92 -1.70
CA GLN A 53 5.75 -10.74 -2.86
C GLN A 53 4.82 -11.95 -2.93
N LEU A 54 4.01 -12.03 -3.97
CA LEU A 54 3.01 -13.08 -4.18
C LEU A 54 3.59 -14.48 -4.37
N LEU A 55 4.82 -14.57 -4.83
CA LEU A 55 5.49 -15.84 -5.13
C LEU A 55 6.08 -16.53 -3.89
N ARG A 56 6.01 -15.90 -2.72
CA ARG A 56 6.59 -16.46 -1.49
C ARG A 56 6.09 -17.86 -1.20
N THR A 57 4.80 -18.12 -1.32
CA THR A 57 4.19 -19.41 -0.99
C THR A 57 4.73 -20.54 -1.85
N ASN A 58 5.04 -20.24 -3.12
CA ASN A 58 5.62 -21.21 -4.04
C ASN A 58 7.13 -21.41 -3.80
N TRP A 59 7.82 -20.41 -3.27
CA TRP A 59 9.27 -20.46 -3.08
C TRP A 59 9.69 -21.24 -1.83
N THR A 60 8.87 -21.25 -0.80
CA THR A 60 9.14 -22.02 0.42
C THR A 60 9.16 -23.53 0.20
N HIS A 61 8.58 -24.01 -0.90
CA HIS A 61 8.58 -25.43 -1.27
C HIS A 61 9.78 -25.86 -2.14
N TYR A 62 10.57 -24.91 -2.62
CA TYR A 62 11.76 -25.18 -3.45
C TYR A 62 13.03 -24.98 -2.63
N SER A 63 13.63 -26.06 -2.19
CA SER A 63 14.86 -26.08 -1.35
C SER A 63 16.14 -25.60 -2.06
N ARG A 64 16.03 -25.00 -3.25
CA ARG A 64 17.16 -24.55 -4.06
C ARG A 64 17.21 -23.05 -4.34
N ILE A 65 16.43 -22.26 -3.62
CA ILE A 65 16.42 -20.80 -3.81
C ILE A 65 17.62 -20.22 -3.05
N PRO A 66 18.46 -19.39 -3.71
CA PRO A 66 19.56 -18.73 -3.02
C PRO A 66 19.08 -17.93 -1.81
N GLU A 67 19.81 -18.00 -0.71
CA GLU A 67 19.47 -17.39 0.58
C GLU A 67 19.14 -15.90 0.49
N ASN A 68 19.81 -15.18 -0.42
CA ASN A 68 19.58 -13.76 -0.70
C ASN A 68 18.21 -13.45 -1.35
N THR A 69 17.51 -14.44 -1.91
CA THR A 69 16.19 -14.26 -2.52
C THR A 69 15.07 -14.30 -1.46
N ILE A 70 15.32 -14.91 -0.29
CA ILE A 70 14.36 -15.00 0.81
C ILE A 70 14.17 -13.64 1.50
N HIS A 71 15.14 -12.74 1.37
CA HIS A 71 15.09 -11.41 1.97
C HIS A 71 14.18 -10.43 1.23
N ASP A 72 13.80 -10.72 -0.02
CA ASP A 72 12.90 -9.89 -0.83
C ASP A 72 11.41 -10.18 -0.61
N TYR A 73 11.03 -10.46 0.64
CA TYR A 73 9.63 -10.68 0.98
C TYR A 73 8.74 -9.47 0.69
N TRP A 74 9.29 -8.30 0.91
CA TRP A 74 8.63 -7.02 0.65
C TRP A 74 9.34 -6.30 -0.49
N LYS A 75 8.58 -6.02 -1.54
CA LYS A 75 9.07 -5.20 -2.65
C LYS A 75 8.83 -3.72 -2.33
N GLU A 76 9.91 -2.98 -2.25
CA GLU A 76 9.87 -1.55 -1.99
C GLU A 76 9.56 -0.76 -3.27
N VAL A 77 8.62 0.19 -3.17
CA VAL A 77 8.28 1.14 -4.22
C VAL A 77 8.56 2.54 -3.71
N HIS A 78 9.52 3.19 -4.33
CA HIS A 78 9.85 4.58 -4.05
C HIS A 78 8.78 5.50 -4.62
N VAL A 79 8.11 6.24 -3.76
CA VAL A 79 7.06 7.18 -4.14
C VAL A 79 7.53 8.61 -3.95
N LYS A 80 7.04 9.50 -4.82
CA LYS A 80 7.34 10.93 -4.81
C LYS A 80 6.05 11.74 -4.83
N THR A 81 6.15 13.00 -4.46
CA THR A 81 5.06 13.96 -4.64
C THR A 81 4.57 13.96 -6.10
N ASN A 82 3.27 13.94 -6.30
CA ASN A 82 2.55 13.82 -7.56
C ASN A 82 2.55 12.43 -8.21
N ASP A 83 3.12 11.42 -7.58
CA ASP A 83 2.94 10.04 -8.07
C ASP A 83 1.51 9.58 -7.84
N VAL A 84 1.01 8.77 -8.78
CA VAL A 84 -0.24 8.03 -8.65
C VAL A 84 0.03 6.57 -8.91
N LEU A 85 -0.27 5.73 -7.92
CA LEU A 85 -0.14 4.29 -8.03
C LEU A 85 -1.52 3.63 -8.15
N LEU A 86 -1.60 2.65 -9.04
CA LEU A 86 -2.75 1.78 -9.18
C LEU A 86 -2.31 0.34 -8.90
N PHE A 87 -3.04 -0.33 -8.02
CA PHE A 87 -2.77 -1.74 -7.71
C PHE A 87 -4.05 -2.48 -7.33
N PRO A 88 -4.07 -3.82 -7.50
CA PRO A 88 -5.24 -4.63 -7.12
C PRO A 88 -5.53 -4.54 -5.63
N GLY A 89 -6.81 -4.52 -5.26
CA GLY A 89 -7.22 -4.43 -3.86
C GLY A 89 -6.76 -5.60 -2.97
N TRP A 90 -6.55 -6.77 -3.57
CA TRP A 90 -6.07 -7.96 -2.87
C TRP A 90 -4.56 -7.96 -2.55
N MET A 91 -3.82 -7.00 -3.11
CA MET A 91 -2.36 -6.94 -2.92
C MET A 91 -2.02 -6.42 -1.53
N THR A 92 -1.46 -7.29 -0.69
CA THR A 92 -1.02 -6.93 0.65
C THR A 92 0.14 -5.94 0.59
N HIS A 93 0.02 -4.87 1.33
CA HIS A 93 1.01 -3.80 1.37
C HIS A 93 1.08 -3.14 2.75
N LYS A 94 2.16 -2.43 2.96
CA LYS A 94 2.43 -1.62 4.15
C LYS A 94 3.26 -0.40 3.79
N THR A 95 3.41 0.53 4.71
CA THR A 95 4.37 1.62 4.58
C THR A 95 5.50 1.48 5.58
N GLN A 96 6.70 1.87 5.20
CA GLN A 96 7.81 2.05 6.13
C GLN A 96 7.51 3.19 7.09
N ALA A 97 8.08 3.11 8.28
CA ALA A 97 8.00 4.20 9.24
C ALA A 97 8.64 5.48 8.68
N SER A 98 7.94 6.59 8.82
CA SER A 98 8.47 7.90 8.44
C SER A 98 9.57 8.32 9.41
N LYS A 99 10.69 8.77 8.88
CA LYS A 99 11.76 9.45 9.64
C LYS A 99 11.73 10.96 9.43
N SER A 100 10.85 11.42 8.53
CA SER A 100 10.68 12.85 8.23
C SER A 100 9.94 13.56 9.34
N THR A 101 10.28 14.82 9.57
CA THR A 101 9.50 15.75 10.40
C THR A 101 8.31 16.36 9.65
N GLY A 102 8.31 16.27 8.32
CA GLY A 102 7.19 16.69 7.49
C GLY A 102 6.17 15.56 7.30
N ASP A 103 4.91 15.92 7.12
CA ASP A 103 3.83 14.96 6.93
C ASP A 103 3.81 14.42 5.50
N ARG A 104 3.71 13.11 5.34
CA ARG A 104 3.33 12.51 4.07
C ARG A 104 1.82 12.52 3.96
N ILE A 105 1.30 13.04 2.85
CA ILE A 105 -0.12 13.13 2.57
C ILE A 105 -0.44 12.27 1.36
N THR A 106 -1.25 11.24 1.57
CA THR A 106 -1.71 10.32 0.53
C THR A 106 -3.22 10.32 0.48
N PHE A 107 -3.76 10.39 -0.72
CA PHE A 107 -5.18 10.30 -0.99
C PHE A 107 -5.47 8.95 -1.65
N THR A 108 -6.29 8.11 -1.02
CA THR A 108 -6.57 6.76 -1.50
C THR A 108 -8.04 6.61 -1.88
N ILE A 109 -8.29 6.06 -3.06
CA ILE A 109 -9.63 5.73 -3.57
C ILE A 109 -9.70 4.23 -3.76
N ASN A 110 -10.69 3.60 -3.15
CA ASN A 110 -11.06 2.23 -3.39
C ASN A 110 -12.15 2.19 -4.46
N THR A 111 -11.91 1.48 -5.56
CA THR A 111 -12.89 1.34 -6.63
C THR A 111 -13.61 0.01 -6.51
N ASP A 112 -14.94 0.05 -6.58
CA ASP A 112 -15.75 -1.14 -6.83
C ASP A 112 -15.99 -1.26 -8.33
N GLY A 113 -15.41 -2.25 -8.93
CA GLY A 113 -15.64 -2.60 -10.33
C GLY A 113 -16.97 -3.33 -10.56
N ARG A 114 -17.98 -3.04 -9.77
CA ARG A 114 -19.32 -3.56 -10.07
C ARG A 114 -19.83 -2.84 -11.31
N ASP A 115 -19.70 -3.51 -12.45
CA ASP A 115 -20.52 -3.16 -13.59
C ASP A 115 -21.99 -3.30 -13.16
N ARG A 116 -22.73 -2.19 -13.21
CA ARG A 116 -24.17 -2.19 -12.89
C ARG A 116 -24.96 -3.11 -13.83
N ASN A 117 -24.36 -3.51 -14.94
CA ASN A 117 -24.91 -4.41 -15.94
C ASN A 117 -24.40 -5.86 -15.79
N TYR A 118 -23.53 -6.15 -14.80
CA TYR A 118 -23.08 -7.51 -14.56
C TYR A 118 -24.21 -8.33 -13.95
N ILE A 119 -24.75 -9.23 -14.74
CA ILE A 119 -25.66 -10.28 -14.27
C ILE A 119 -24.78 -11.47 -13.93
N PRO A 120 -24.60 -11.83 -12.62
CA PRO A 120 -23.84 -13.02 -12.26
C PRO A 120 -24.54 -14.24 -12.86
N LEU A 121 -23.75 -15.06 -13.54
CA LEU A 121 -24.19 -16.38 -14.03
C LEU A 121 -24.47 -17.31 -12.85
#